data_71d223e92d9960dcc81395ea5ca7c225
#
_entry.id   71d223e92d9960dcc81395ea5ca7c225
#
_cell.length_a   1.000
_cell.length_b   1.000
_cell.length_c   1.000
_cell.angle_alpha   90.00
_cell.angle_beta   90.00
_cell.angle_gamma   90.00
#
_symmetry.space_group_name_H-M   'P 1'
#
loop_
_entity.id
_entity.type
_entity.pdbx_description
1 polymer ?
#
loop_
_entity_poly.entity_id
_entity_poly.type
_entity_poly.pdbx_seq_one_letter_code
_entity_poly.pdbx_strand_id
1 'polypeptide(L)'
;MSEIIAGTYELREKLGSGGGGNVFLAYHLRLGKEVVLKADKRKLTTSEALLRREVDVLKNLSHPYIPHVYDFFVDGETVYTVMDYIQGESLDRPLKRGERYSQAQVIQWATELLEALCYLHSPIHGNPPRGFVHSDIKPANLMRTPDNHICLIDFNIALALGEQNVIGRSAGYASPEQSGLDFSENGEDDITETMEGASAEDDRTVTMTMRSSIVSKRVIVPDVRSDIYSTGATLYHLLSGIRPARDAREVAPLSAEEFSPQIVHIITKSMEPNPDHRY
;
A
#
# COMPACT_ATOMS: atom_id res chain seq x y z
N MET A 1 -14.04 -28.88 -17.15
CA MET A 1 -13.75 -27.88 -18.19
C MET A 1 -13.16 -26.69 -17.50
N SER A 2 -12.01 -26.20 -17.96
CA SER A 2 -11.41 -24.96 -17.43
C SER A 2 -12.31 -23.79 -17.81
N GLU A 3 -12.51 -22.88 -16.89
CA GLU A 3 -13.27 -21.65 -17.09
C GLU A 3 -12.46 -20.67 -17.94
N ILE A 4 -13.07 -20.12 -19.00
CA ILE A 4 -12.42 -19.13 -19.87
C ILE A 4 -13.12 -17.79 -19.69
N ILE A 5 -12.38 -16.79 -19.20
CA ILE A 5 -12.84 -15.42 -19.01
C ILE A 5 -12.56 -14.60 -20.27
N ALA A 6 -13.55 -13.81 -20.70
CA ALA A 6 -13.47 -12.96 -21.90
C ALA A 6 -12.94 -13.67 -23.17
N GLY A 7 -13.16 -15.00 -23.31
CA GLY A 7 -12.70 -15.78 -24.44
C GLY A 7 -11.18 -15.83 -24.65
N THR A 8 -10.40 -15.35 -23.69
CA THR A 8 -8.95 -15.15 -23.84
C THR A 8 -8.14 -15.72 -22.67
N TYR A 9 -8.70 -15.78 -21.47
CA TYR A 9 -7.97 -16.14 -20.25
C TYR A 9 -8.52 -17.44 -19.67
N GLU A 10 -7.76 -18.51 -19.78
CA GLU A 10 -8.09 -19.81 -19.18
C GLU A 10 -7.66 -19.82 -17.71
N LEU A 11 -8.62 -19.88 -16.79
CA LEU A 11 -8.32 -19.94 -15.35
C LEU A 11 -7.65 -21.27 -15.00
N ARG A 12 -6.54 -21.21 -14.27
CA ARG A 12 -5.74 -22.36 -13.82
C ARG A 12 -5.90 -22.61 -12.33
N GLU A 13 -5.54 -21.62 -11.52
CA GLU A 13 -5.46 -21.73 -10.08
C GLU A 13 -5.87 -20.42 -9.40
N LYS A 14 -6.52 -20.52 -8.25
CA LYS A 14 -6.77 -19.38 -7.39
C LYS A 14 -5.55 -19.14 -6.48
N LEU A 15 -4.80 -18.08 -6.72
CA LEU A 15 -3.60 -17.71 -5.95
C LEU A 15 -3.92 -17.06 -4.62
N GLY A 16 -5.05 -16.36 -4.52
CA GLY A 16 -5.42 -15.67 -3.29
C GLY A 16 -6.80 -15.01 -3.33
N SER A 17 -7.23 -14.56 -2.15
CA SER A 17 -8.42 -13.73 -1.99
C SER A 17 -8.22 -12.78 -0.80
N GLY A 18 -8.72 -11.56 -0.93
CA GLY A 18 -8.62 -10.54 0.10
C GLY A 18 -9.67 -9.45 -0.04
N GLY A 19 -9.50 -8.35 0.69
CA GLY A 19 -10.41 -7.21 0.64
C GLY A 19 -10.51 -6.55 -0.74
N GLY A 20 -9.46 -6.66 -1.57
CA GLY A 20 -9.42 -6.15 -2.95
C GLY A 20 -10.00 -7.08 -4.01
N GLY A 21 -10.38 -8.31 -3.67
CA GLY A 21 -10.93 -9.26 -4.64
C GLY A 21 -10.25 -10.63 -4.66
N ASN A 22 -10.41 -11.35 -5.77
CA ASN A 22 -9.76 -12.64 -6.01
C ASN A 22 -8.59 -12.47 -6.99
N VAL A 23 -7.55 -13.26 -6.79
CA VAL A 23 -6.37 -13.30 -7.67
C VAL A 23 -6.25 -14.72 -8.23
N PHE A 24 -6.14 -14.83 -9.54
CA PHE A 24 -6.04 -16.11 -10.24
C PHE A 24 -4.79 -16.17 -11.09
N LEU A 25 -4.15 -17.33 -11.14
CA LEU A 25 -3.26 -17.71 -12.22
C LEU A 25 -4.13 -18.09 -13.43
N ALA A 26 -3.83 -17.53 -14.58
CA ALA A 26 -4.52 -17.84 -15.83
C ALA A 26 -3.51 -18.01 -16.97
N TYR A 27 -3.94 -18.68 -18.02
CA TYR A 27 -3.17 -18.79 -19.24
C TYR A 27 -3.77 -17.89 -20.32
N HIS A 28 -2.97 -16.97 -20.83
CA HIS A 28 -3.39 -16.08 -21.90
C HIS A 28 -3.30 -16.81 -23.26
N LEU A 29 -4.44 -17.22 -23.80
CA LEU A 29 -4.52 -18.09 -24.97
C LEU A 29 -3.84 -17.51 -26.23
N ARG A 30 -3.85 -16.17 -26.41
CA ARG A 30 -3.24 -15.51 -27.57
C ARG A 30 -1.74 -15.24 -27.39
N LEU A 31 -1.30 -14.92 -26.18
CA LEU A 31 0.11 -14.65 -25.88
C LEU A 31 0.89 -15.92 -25.57
N GLY A 32 0.21 -17.03 -25.28
CA GLY A 32 0.85 -18.31 -24.99
C GLY A 32 1.65 -18.31 -23.69
N LYS A 33 1.22 -17.53 -22.67
CA LYS A 33 1.95 -17.38 -21.39
C LYS A 33 1.01 -17.33 -20.19
N GLU A 34 1.57 -17.62 -19.02
CA GLU A 34 0.89 -17.44 -17.76
C GLU A 34 0.80 -15.96 -17.40
N VAL A 35 -0.33 -15.57 -16.83
CA VAL A 35 -0.64 -14.22 -16.36
C VAL A 35 -1.40 -14.28 -15.05
N VAL A 36 -1.40 -13.20 -14.31
CA VAL A 36 -2.29 -13.00 -13.16
C VAL A 36 -3.52 -12.23 -13.59
N LEU A 37 -4.71 -12.76 -13.27
CA LEU A 37 -5.97 -12.04 -13.31
C LEU A 37 -6.36 -11.62 -11.88
N LYS A 38 -6.40 -10.31 -11.64
CA LYS A 38 -6.95 -9.74 -10.41
C LYS A 38 -8.40 -9.34 -10.67
N ALA A 39 -9.34 -10.05 -10.06
CA ALA A 39 -10.78 -9.78 -10.12
C ALA A 39 -11.18 -8.89 -8.95
N ASP A 40 -11.52 -7.63 -9.20
CA ASP A 40 -11.97 -6.70 -8.18
C ASP A 40 -13.49 -6.85 -7.98
N LYS A 41 -13.91 -7.05 -6.73
CA LYS A 41 -15.33 -7.21 -6.36
C LYS A 41 -16.04 -5.89 -6.06
N ARG A 42 -15.31 -4.79 -6.06
CA ARG A 42 -15.90 -3.49 -5.78
C ARG A 42 -16.81 -3.09 -6.94
N LYS A 43 -18.02 -2.64 -6.62
CA LYS A 43 -18.92 -2.08 -7.64
C LYS A 43 -18.27 -0.86 -8.27
N LEU A 44 -18.27 -0.82 -9.58
CA LEU A 44 -17.83 0.34 -10.33
C LEU A 44 -18.74 1.52 -10.00
N THR A 45 -18.24 2.46 -9.18
CA THR A 45 -18.89 3.75 -8.94
C THR A 45 -18.48 4.79 -9.98
N THR A 46 -17.45 4.48 -10.75
CA THR A 46 -16.81 5.36 -11.73
C THR A 46 -17.11 4.87 -13.16
N SER A 47 -17.20 5.78 -14.12
CA SER A 47 -17.44 5.42 -15.50
C SER A 47 -16.31 4.56 -16.08
N GLU A 48 -16.64 3.53 -16.86
CA GLU A 48 -15.66 2.65 -17.53
C GLU A 48 -14.62 3.43 -18.35
N ALA A 49 -15.01 4.57 -18.94
CA ALA A 49 -14.10 5.41 -19.72
C ALA A 49 -13.01 6.07 -18.85
N LEU A 50 -13.33 6.42 -17.60
CA LEU A 50 -12.34 6.97 -16.66
C LEU A 50 -11.38 5.89 -16.20
N LEU A 51 -11.90 4.70 -15.88
CA LEU A 51 -11.11 3.52 -15.56
C LEU A 51 -10.11 3.18 -16.65
N ARG A 52 -10.54 3.16 -17.91
CA ARG A 52 -9.65 2.86 -19.06
C ARG A 52 -8.49 3.83 -19.17
N ARG A 53 -8.72 5.15 -18.99
CA ARG A 53 -7.66 6.16 -19.09
C ARG A 53 -6.54 5.95 -18.07
N GLU A 54 -6.88 5.53 -16.88
CA GLU A 54 -5.91 5.37 -15.79
C GLU A 54 -5.18 4.02 -15.87
N VAL A 55 -5.87 2.97 -16.30
CA VAL A 55 -5.20 1.71 -16.61
C VAL A 55 -4.27 1.84 -17.81
N ASP A 56 -4.61 2.66 -18.81
CA ASP A 56 -3.72 2.94 -19.92
C ASP A 56 -2.38 3.56 -19.46
N VAL A 57 -2.39 4.28 -18.37
CA VAL A 57 -1.14 4.76 -17.75
C VAL A 57 -0.36 3.60 -17.11
N LEU A 58 -1.04 2.70 -16.39
CA LEU A 58 -0.39 1.53 -15.77
C LEU A 58 0.20 0.57 -16.83
N LYS A 59 -0.45 0.44 -18.00
CA LYS A 59 0.09 -0.36 -19.12
C LYS A 59 1.40 0.18 -19.67
N ASN A 60 1.66 1.47 -19.50
CA ASN A 60 2.91 2.11 -19.95
C ASN A 60 4.04 2.03 -18.92
N LEU A 61 3.78 1.52 -17.72
CA LEU A 61 4.83 1.30 -16.74
C LEU A 61 5.67 0.09 -17.15
N SER A 62 6.99 0.29 -17.18
CA SER A 62 7.97 -0.75 -17.49
C SER A 62 9.19 -0.60 -16.58
N HIS A 63 9.33 -1.53 -15.63
CA HIS A 63 10.43 -1.53 -14.68
C HIS A 63 10.73 -2.97 -14.23
N PRO A 64 11.99 -3.38 -14.02
CA PRO A 64 12.35 -4.76 -13.69
C PRO A 64 11.72 -5.27 -12.39
N TYR A 65 11.44 -4.40 -11.44
CA TYR A 65 10.87 -4.75 -10.13
C TYR A 65 9.38 -4.43 -10.00
N ILE A 66 8.67 -4.25 -11.12
CA ILE A 66 7.25 -3.97 -11.19
C ILE A 66 6.62 -4.87 -12.26
N PRO A 67 5.52 -5.61 -11.97
CA PRO A 67 4.87 -6.42 -12.99
C PRO A 67 4.26 -5.54 -14.08
N HIS A 68 4.42 -5.94 -15.33
CA HIS A 68 3.78 -5.26 -16.44
C HIS A 68 2.28 -5.55 -16.46
N VAL A 69 1.46 -4.51 -16.66
CA VAL A 69 0.02 -4.61 -16.82
C VAL A 69 -0.30 -4.72 -18.32
N TYR A 70 -0.94 -5.81 -18.72
CA TYR A 70 -1.27 -6.10 -20.14
C TYR A 70 -2.60 -5.59 -20.56
N ASP A 71 -3.59 -5.78 -19.70
CA ASP A 71 -4.97 -5.51 -20.03
C ASP A 71 -5.83 -5.19 -18.82
N PHE A 72 -6.96 -4.60 -19.10
CA PHE A 72 -8.01 -4.29 -18.17
C PHE A 72 -9.34 -4.39 -18.87
N PHE A 73 -10.29 -5.12 -18.30
CA PHE A 73 -11.61 -5.29 -18.88
C PHE A 73 -12.67 -5.50 -17.79
N VAL A 74 -13.92 -5.29 -18.18
CA VAL A 74 -15.08 -5.58 -17.37
C VAL A 74 -15.79 -6.78 -17.95
N ASP A 75 -16.09 -7.78 -17.11
CA ASP A 75 -16.92 -8.93 -17.47
C ASP A 75 -18.02 -9.07 -16.43
N GLY A 76 -19.26 -8.85 -16.85
CA GLY A 76 -20.39 -8.68 -15.96
C GLY A 76 -20.22 -7.48 -15.01
N GLU A 77 -20.28 -7.73 -13.70
CA GLU A 77 -20.05 -6.71 -12.67
C GLU A 77 -18.61 -6.73 -12.12
N THR A 78 -17.73 -7.54 -12.69
CA THR A 78 -16.37 -7.74 -12.21
C THR A 78 -15.36 -7.01 -13.08
N VAL A 79 -14.46 -6.29 -12.45
CA VAL A 79 -13.33 -5.64 -13.09
C VAL A 79 -12.14 -6.57 -13.01
N TYR A 80 -11.51 -6.82 -14.14
CA TYR A 80 -10.31 -7.64 -14.23
C TYR A 80 -9.11 -6.80 -14.66
N THR A 81 -8.00 -6.97 -13.93
CA THR A 81 -6.68 -6.47 -14.33
C THR A 81 -5.80 -7.66 -14.65
N VAL A 82 -5.13 -7.61 -15.80
CA VAL A 82 -4.23 -8.66 -16.29
C VAL A 82 -2.80 -8.17 -16.20
N MET A 83 -1.95 -8.93 -15.54
CA MET A 83 -0.55 -8.55 -15.33
C MET A 83 0.39 -9.76 -15.36
N ASP A 84 1.69 -9.50 -15.32
CA ASP A 84 2.70 -10.56 -15.23
C ASP A 84 2.45 -11.49 -14.05
N TYR A 85 2.63 -12.78 -14.28
CA TYR A 85 2.79 -13.75 -13.23
C TYR A 85 4.24 -13.73 -12.73
N ILE A 86 4.44 -13.27 -11.51
CA ILE A 86 5.76 -13.27 -10.85
C ILE A 86 5.92 -14.60 -10.13
N GLN A 87 6.80 -15.45 -10.65
CA GLN A 87 7.13 -16.71 -10.00
C GLN A 87 7.87 -16.46 -8.69
N GLY A 88 7.46 -17.14 -7.61
CA GLY A 88 8.06 -16.98 -6.29
C GLY A 88 7.04 -16.96 -5.17
N GLU A 89 7.40 -16.37 -4.04
CA GLU A 89 6.51 -16.21 -2.90
C GLU A 89 6.60 -14.82 -2.30
N SER A 90 5.48 -14.31 -1.75
CA SER A 90 5.49 -13.05 -1.02
C SER A 90 6.31 -13.15 0.26
N LEU A 91 7.06 -12.09 0.62
CA LEU A 91 7.89 -12.06 1.82
C LEU A 91 7.11 -12.23 3.14
N ASP A 92 5.81 -12.02 3.13
CA ASP A 92 4.91 -12.28 4.27
C ASP A 92 4.84 -13.78 4.65
N ARG A 93 4.94 -14.69 3.67
CA ARG A 93 4.88 -16.13 3.91
C ARG A 93 6.10 -16.64 4.71
N PRO A 94 7.35 -16.40 4.30
CA PRO A 94 8.51 -16.81 5.07
C PRO A 94 8.61 -16.11 6.43
N LEU A 95 8.21 -14.82 6.55
CA LEU A 95 8.14 -14.16 7.86
C LEU A 95 7.16 -14.87 8.81
N LYS A 96 6.00 -15.31 8.33
CA LYS A 96 5.03 -16.09 9.11
C LYS A 96 5.58 -17.46 9.54
N ARG A 97 6.51 -18.05 8.77
CA ARG A 97 7.23 -19.26 9.14
C ARG A 97 8.40 -19.01 10.10
N GLY A 98 8.64 -17.74 10.47
CA GLY A 98 9.73 -17.34 11.38
C GLY A 98 11.09 -17.22 10.69
N GLU A 99 11.14 -17.16 9.36
CA GLU A 99 12.40 -16.92 8.63
C GLU A 99 12.96 -15.54 8.97
N ARG A 100 14.29 -15.47 9.00
CA ARG A 100 15.06 -14.24 9.26
C ARG A 100 15.97 -13.96 8.08
N TYR A 101 16.24 -12.71 7.84
CA TYR A 101 17.09 -12.26 6.74
C TYR A 101 18.29 -11.51 7.27
N SER A 102 19.42 -11.70 6.61
CA SER A 102 20.61 -10.90 6.90
C SER A 102 20.39 -9.44 6.51
N GLN A 103 21.07 -8.53 7.22
CA GLN A 103 21.05 -7.11 6.87
C GLN A 103 21.46 -6.86 5.42
N ALA A 104 22.46 -7.59 4.90
CA ALA A 104 22.89 -7.47 3.52
C ALA A 104 21.78 -7.82 2.52
N GLN A 105 21.02 -8.88 2.80
CA GLN A 105 19.88 -9.28 1.98
C GLN A 105 18.77 -8.23 1.98
N VAL A 106 18.45 -7.70 3.15
CA VAL A 106 17.42 -6.66 3.27
C VAL A 106 17.85 -5.36 2.59
N ILE A 107 19.13 -4.99 2.64
CA ILE A 107 19.67 -3.83 1.92
C ILE A 107 19.54 -4.02 0.41
N GLN A 108 19.85 -5.20 -0.14
CA GLN A 108 19.65 -5.50 -1.55
C GLN A 108 18.19 -5.25 -1.95
N TRP A 109 17.24 -5.87 -1.25
CA TRP A 109 15.81 -5.72 -1.54
C TRP A 109 15.31 -4.29 -1.33
N ALA A 110 15.84 -3.59 -0.32
CA ALA A 110 15.54 -2.16 -0.11
C ALA A 110 15.95 -1.32 -1.32
N THR A 111 17.13 -1.59 -1.90
CA THR A 111 17.63 -0.88 -3.09
C THR A 111 16.69 -1.12 -4.28
N GLU A 112 16.33 -2.38 -4.55
CA GLU A 112 15.41 -2.76 -5.63
C GLU A 112 14.01 -2.12 -5.46
N LEU A 113 13.49 -2.11 -4.22
CA LEU A 113 12.23 -1.46 -3.88
C LEU A 113 12.29 0.05 -4.10
N LEU A 114 13.36 0.70 -3.65
CA LEU A 114 13.54 2.15 -3.81
C LEU A 114 13.71 2.54 -5.28
N GLU A 115 14.37 1.72 -6.11
CA GLU A 115 14.43 1.93 -7.56
C GLU A 115 13.03 1.88 -8.19
N ALA A 116 12.20 0.89 -7.80
CA ALA A 116 10.81 0.82 -8.23
C ALA A 116 10.00 2.05 -7.79
N LEU A 117 10.16 2.50 -6.55
CA LEU A 117 9.46 3.68 -6.02
C LEU A 117 9.92 4.98 -6.69
N CYS A 118 11.23 5.18 -6.89
CA CYS A 118 11.73 6.33 -7.64
C CYS A 118 11.14 6.40 -9.04
N TYR A 119 11.01 5.24 -9.71
CA TYR A 119 10.36 5.16 -11.01
C TYR A 119 8.87 5.55 -10.91
N LEU A 120 8.10 4.97 -9.98
CA LEU A 120 6.68 5.26 -9.80
C LEU A 120 6.40 6.73 -9.42
N HIS A 121 7.18 7.27 -8.50
CA HIS A 121 7.02 8.64 -8.01
C HIS A 121 7.45 9.69 -9.04
N SER A 122 8.15 9.29 -10.12
CA SER A 122 8.58 10.20 -11.15
C SER A 122 7.40 10.97 -11.73
N PRO A 123 7.49 12.33 -11.81
CA PRO A 123 6.40 13.18 -12.30
C PRO A 123 6.13 13.03 -13.81
N ILE A 124 6.81 12.10 -14.49
CA ILE A 124 6.56 11.80 -15.90
C ILE A 124 5.33 10.89 -16.10
N HIS A 125 4.89 10.22 -15.04
CA HIS A 125 3.75 9.29 -15.10
C HIS A 125 2.43 9.98 -14.78
N GLY A 126 1.36 9.47 -15.38
CA GLY A 126 0.00 9.97 -15.15
C GLY A 126 -0.47 11.02 -16.17
N ASN A 127 -1.75 11.36 -16.10
CA ASN A 127 -2.35 12.41 -16.93
C ASN A 127 -3.38 13.20 -16.08
N PRO A 128 -3.01 14.40 -15.55
CA PRO A 128 -1.75 15.12 -15.72
C PRO A 128 -0.54 14.39 -15.11
N PRO A 129 0.69 14.63 -15.61
CA PRO A 129 1.91 14.02 -15.08
C PRO A 129 2.14 14.42 -13.62
N ARG A 130 2.19 13.43 -12.69
CA ARG A 130 2.37 13.69 -11.24
C ARG A 130 2.98 12.51 -10.46
N GLY A 131 3.28 11.41 -11.16
CA GLY A 131 3.73 10.17 -10.50
C GLY A 131 2.60 9.39 -9.81
N PHE A 132 2.96 8.25 -9.24
CA PHE A 132 2.05 7.37 -8.52
C PHE A 132 2.56 7.08 -7.12
N VAL A 133 1.68 7.16 -6.13
CA VAL A 133 1.92 6.69 -4.77
C VAL A 133 1.34 5.28 -4.66
N HIS A 134 2.12 4.31 -4.17
CA HIS A 134 1.68 2.90 -4.08
C HIS A 134 0.67 2.70 -2.94
N SER A 135 0.92 3.34 -1.80
CA SER A 135 0.06 3.42 -0.60
C SER A 135 -0.21 2.11 0.15
N ASP A 136 0.33 0.96 -0.27
CA ASP A 136 0.16 -0.33 0.42
C ASP A 136 1.45 -1.18 0.37
N ILE A 137 2.61 -0.56 0.64
CA ILE A 137 3.89 -1.27 0.71
C ILE A 137 3.94 -2.09 1.99
N LYS A 138 4.15 -3.40 1.85
CA LYS A 138 4.23 -4.38 2.94
C LYS A 138 4.83 -5.69 2.44
N PRO A 139 5.33 -6.59 3.32
CA PRO A 139 5.91 -7.87 2.89
C PRO A 139 4.99 -8.74 2.03
N ALA A 140 3.67 -8.63 2.22
CA ALA A 140 2.70 -9.37 1.40
C ALA A 140 2.66 -8.92 -0.07
N ASN A 141 3.06 -7.67 -0.35
CA ASN A 141 3.09 -7.07 -1.68
C ASN A 141 4.50 -7.05 -2.30
N LEU A 142 5.47 -7.72 -1.68
CA LEU A 142 6.81 -7.93 -2.20
C LEU A 142 7.00 -9.42 -2.53
N MET A 143 7.04 -9.75 -3.81
CA MET A 143 7.32 -11.11 -4.29
C MET A 143 8.82 -11.33 -4.39
N ARG A 144 9.34 -12.33 -3.69
CA ARG A 144 10.72 -12.81 -3.85
C ARG A 144 10.76 -13.81 -5.00
N THR A 145 11.52 -13.49 -6.04
CA THR A 145 11.74 -14.37 -7.19
C THR A 145 12.71 -15.50 -6.87
N PRO A 146 12.77 -16.57 -7.71
CA PRO A 146 13.76 -17.64 -7.56
C PRO A 146 15.22 -17.15 -7.59
N ASP A 147 15.50 -16.07 -8.32
CA ASP A 147 16.82 -15.45 -8.42
C ASP A 147 17.11 -14.48 -7.25
N ASN A 148 16.23 -14.50 -6.22
CA ASN A 148 16.36 -13.73 -4.99
C ASN A 148 16.30 -12.20 -5.18
N HIS A 149 15.61 -11.73 -6.21
CA HIS A 149 15.19 -10.35 -6.39
C HIS A 149 13.78 -10.16 -5.84
N ILE A 150 13.37 -8.90 -5.66
CA ILE A 150 11.98 -8.59 -5.30
C ILE A 150 11.23 -7.97 -6.47
N CYS A 151 9.92 -8.16 -6.46
CA CYS A 151 9.00 -7.46 -7.34
C CYS A 151 7.86 -6.87 -6.51
N LEU A 152 7.62 -5.57 -6.65
CA LEU A 152 6.54 -4.85 -5.97
C LEU A 152 5.24 -5.10 -6.74
N ILE A 153 4.31 -5.82 -6.11
CA ILE A 153 3.03 -6.19 -6.70
C ILE A 153 1.87 -5.41 -6.05
N ASP A 154 0.70 -5.57 -6.64
CA ASP A 154 -0.59 -5.11 -6.09
C ASP A 154 -0.76 -3.59 -6.06
N PHE A 155 -0.63 -2.96 -7.25
CA PHE A 155 -1.00 -1.56 -7.44
C PHE A 155 -2.48 -1.36 -7.10
N ASN A 156 -2.75 -0.43 -6.21
CA ASN A 156 -4.12 -0.06 -5.90
C ASN A 156 -4.65 0.89 -6.98
N ILE A 157 -5.28 0.31 -8.00
CA ILE A 157 -5.88 1.04 -9.14
C ILE A 157 -6.86 2.13 -8.65
N ALA A 158 -7.51 1.93 -7.52
CA ALA A 158 -8.42 2.92 -6.96
C ALA A 158 -7.75 4.25 -6.56
N LEU A 159 -6.45 4.22 -6.21
CA LEU A 159 -5.69 5.45 -5.93
C LEU A 159 -5.33 6.20 -7.22
N ALA A 160 -5.05 5.48 -8.30
CA ALA A 160 -4.91 6.06 -9.62
C ALA A 160 -6.22 6.76 -10.05
N LEU A 161 -7.38 6.27 -9.58
CA LEU A 161 -8.72 6.84 -9.84
C LEU A 161 -9.05 8.07 -8.98
N GLY A 162 -8.15 8.50 -8.08
CA GLY A 162 -8.42 9.64 -7.20
C GLY A 162 -9.47 9.34 -6.12
N GLU A 163 -9.82 8.08 -5.90
CA GLU A 163 -10.74 7.65 -4.84
C GLU A 163 -10.02 7.69 -3.48
N GLN A 164 -10.08 8.83 -2.80
CA GLN A 164 -9.43 9.07 -1.50
C GLN A 164 -9.90 8.12 -0.37
N ASN A 165 -11.00 7.40 -0.55
CA ASN A 165 -11.63 6.57 0.49
C ASN A 165 -11.20 5.10 0.48
N VAL A 166 -10.35 4.65 -0.43
CA VAL A 166 -10.01 3.24 -0.63
C VAL A 166 -8.57 2.91 -0.23
N ILE A 167 -7.99 3.70 0.65
CA ILE A 167 -6.65 3.41 1.18
C ILE A 167 -6.75 2.16 2.05
N GLY A 168 -6.19 1.06 1.56
CA GLY A 168 -6.04 -0.17 2.33
C GLY A 168 -5.16 0.10 3.54
N ARG A 169 -5.76 0.16 4.72
CA ARG A 169 -5.03 0.39 5.97
C ARG A 169 -4.40 -0.91 6.44
N SER A 170 -3.20 -1.19 5.99
CA SER A 170 -2.43 -2.34 6.47
C SER A 170 -1.82 -2.01 7.82
N ALA A 171 -2.46 -2.47 8.92
CA ALA A 171 -2.03 -2.18 10.28
C ALA A 171 -0.53 -2.41 10.48
N GLY A 172 0.18 -1.44 11.05
CA GLY A 172 1.62 -1.46 11.29
C GLY A 172 2.49 -1.08 10.09
N TYR A 173 1.92 -0.99 8.87
CA TYR A 173 2.66 -0.54 7.68
C TYR A 173 2.10 0.77 7.11
N ALA A 174 0.81 1.01 7.25
CA ALA A 174 0.20 2.27 6.83
C ALA A 174 0.75 3.43 7.66
N SER A 175 1.08 4.52 6.99
CA SER A 175 1.55 5.73 7.64
C SER A 175 0.46 6.37 8.52
N PRO A 176 0.83 7.17 9.54
CA PRO A 176 -0.14 7.84 10.40
C PRO A 176 -1.17 8.66 9.62
N GLU A 177 -0.75 9.43 8.62
CA GLU A 177 -1.62 10.24 7.78
C GLU A 177 -2.62 9.38 6.97
N GLN A 178 -2.25 8.20 6.52
CA GLN A 178 -3.18 7.25 5.90
C GLN A 178 -4.26 6.78 6.89
N SER A 179 -3.96 6.82 8.17
CA SER A 179 -4.90 6.50 9.25
C SER A 179 -5.73 7.71 9.71
N GLY A 180 -5.51 8.89 9.12
CA GLY A 180 -6.18 10.14 9.45
C GLY A 180 -5.62 10.81 10.70
N LEU A 181 -4.39 10.43 11.11
CA LEU A 181 -3.65 11.08 12.18
C LEU A 181 -2.77 12.18 11.59
N ASP A 182 -2.83 13.38 12.16
CA ASP A 182 -2.01 14.51 11.77
C ASP A 182 -0.96 14.77 12.84
N PHE A 183 0.31 14.58 12.50
CA PHE A 183 1.48 14.87 13.33
C PHE A 183 2.33 16.02 12.75
N SER A 184 1.78 16.81 11.80
CA SER A 184 2.47 18.01 11.31
C SER A 184 2.57 19.06 12.44
N GLU A 185 3.60 19.93 12.38
CA GLU A 185 3.83 20.98 13.40
C GLU A 185 2.62 21.90 13.66
N ASN A 186 1.68 21.95 12.71
CA ASN A 186 0.43 22.70 12.83
C ASN A 186 -0.75 21.85 13.36
N GLY A 187 -0.54 20.57 13.65
CA GLY A 187 -1.57 19.61 14.07
C GLY A 187 -1.45 19.15 15.51
N GLU A 188 -0.33 19.41 16.19
CA GLU A 188 -0.09 18.95 17.56
C GLU A 188 -0.95 19.63 18.64
N ASP A 189 -1.56 20.78 18.33
CA ASP A 189 -2.34 21.55 19.31
C ASP A 189 -3.81 21.06 19.49
N ASP A 190 -4.25 19.99 18.79
CA ASP A 190 -5.66 19.60 18.74
C ASP A 190 -5.98 18.19 19.30
N ILE A 191 -5.16 17.66 20.21
CA ILE A 191 -5.53 16.46 20.99
C ILE A 191 -6.37 16.90 22.19
N THR A 192 -7.63 17.25 21.98
CA THR A 192 -8.60 17.31 23.06
C THR A 192 -9.07 15.87 23.35
N GLU A 193 -8.59 15.33 24.47
CA GLU A 193 -9.16 14.13 25.10
C GLU A 193 -10.65 14.34 25.33
N THR A 194 -11.50 13.62 24.59
CA THR A 194 -12.90 13.46 24.97
C THR A 194 -12.96 12.43 26.08
N MET A 195 -12.91 12.90 27.34
CA MET A 195 -13.34 12.09 28.47
C MET A 195 -14.86 11.96 28.43
N GLU A 196 -15.37 10.77 28.10
CA GLU A 196 -16.74 10.38 28.42
C GLU A 196 -16.83 10.11 29.92
N GLY A 197 -17.40 11.07 30.63
CA GLY A 197 -17.81 10.91 32.02
C GLY A 197 -19.34 10.99 32.10
N ALA A 198 -19.98 9.83 32.22
CA ALA A 198 -21.39 9.78 32.56
C ALA A 198 -21.59 9.99 34.08
N SER A 199 -22.41 10.94 34.48
CA SER A 199 -23.32 10.77 35.62
C SER A 199 -24.39 11.86 35.65
N ALA A 200 -25.55 11.44 36.09
CA ALA A 200 -26.84 12.09 36.03
C ALA A 200 -27.04 13.27 36.99
N GLU A 201 -28.17 14.00 36.68
CA GLU A 201 -28.97 14.86 37.52
C GLU A 201 -28.41 16.21 37.95
N ASP A 202 -28.80 17.31 37.29
CA ASP A 202 -29.68 18.30 37.91
C ASP A 202 -30.18 19.34 36.91
N ASP A 203 -31.45 19.71 37.05
CA ASP A 203 -32.28 20.61 36.25
C ASP A 203 -31.88 22.08 36.50
N ARG A 204 -31.16 22.70 35.56
CA ARG A 204 -31.12 24.18 35.40
C ARG A 204 -30.75 24.53 33.97
N THR A 205 -31.73 25.09 33.25
CA THR A 205 -31.57 25.66 31.90
C THR A 205 -30.45 26.73 31.86
N VAL A 206 -29.28 26.33 31.39
CA VAL A 206 -28.21 27.27 31.02
C VAL A 206 -28.12 27.25 29.50
N THR A 207 -28.54 28.34 28.88
CA THR A 207 -28.37 28.56 27.44
C THR A 207 -26.87 28.71 27.14
N MET A 208 -26.19 27.59 26.87
CA MET A 208 -24.84 27.62 26.35
C MET A 208 -24.90 27.90 24.87
N THR A 209 -24.45 29.10 24.49
CA THR A 209 -24.16 29.42 23.09
C THR A 209 -23.00 28.53 22.66
N MET A 210 -23.31 27.40 21.99
CA MET A 210 -22.30 26.61 21.32
C MET A 210 -21.67 27.47 20.22
N ARG A 211 -20.50 28.00 20.46
CA ARG A 211 -19.59 28.37 19.38
C ARG A 211 -19.16 27.05 18.74
N SER A 212 -19.83 26.72 17.65
CA SER A 212 -19.37 25.70 16.74
C SER A 212 -18.07 26.21 16.11
N SER A 213 -16.95 25.87 16.75
CA SER A 213 -15.66 25.87 16.04
C SER A 213 -15.73 24.71 15.06
N ILE A 214 -16.03 25.04 13.80
CA ILE A 214 -15.81 24.13 12.69
C ILE A 214 -14.30 23.95 12.60
N VAL A 215 -13.78 22.98 13.34
CA VAL A 215 -12.44 22.46 13.12
C VAL A 215 -12.51 21.75 11.78
N SER A 216 -12.08 22.40 10.73
CA SER A 216 -11.90 21.74 9.44
C SER A 216 -10.79 20.71 9.64
N LYS A 217 -11.17 19.45 9.86
CA LYS A 217 -10.24 18.32 9.85
C LYS A 217 -9.48 18.39 8.52
N ARG A 218 -8.22 18.80 8.55
CA ARG A 218 -7.36 18.75 7.37
C ARG A 218 -7.33 17.31 6.90
N VAL A 219 -7.90 17.06 5.73
CA VAL A 219 -7.75 15.76 5.06
C VAL A 219 -6.34 15.74 4.51
N ILE A 220 -5.44 15.04 5.21
CA ILE A 220 -4.09 14.84 4.70
C ILE A 220 -4.20 13.81 3.59
N VAL A 221 -3.84 14.25 2.39
CA VAL A 221 -3.76 13.37 1.22
C VAL A 221 -2.42 12.65 1.29
N PRO A 222 -2.40 11.30 1.31
CA PRO A 222 -1.17 10.55 1.23
C PRO A 222 -0.35 10.95 0.00
N ASP A 223 0.94 11.15 0.19
CA ASP A 223 1.91 11.45 -0.87
C ASP A 223 3.06 10.44 -0.86
N VAL A 224 4.12 10.71 -1.59
CA VAL A 224 5.30 9.84 -1.68
C VAL A 224 5.93 9.54 -0.32
N ARG A 225 5.77 10.42 0.67
CA ARG A 225 6.28 10.24 2.04
C ARG A 225 5.52 9.15 2.81
N SER A 226 4.29 8.85 2.40
CA SER A 226 3.54 7.69 2.93
C SER A 226 4.19 6.37 2.48
N ASP A 227 4.67 6.28 1.24
CA ASP A 227 5.41 5.12 0.76
C ASP A 227 6.78 4.99 1.45
N ILE A 228 7.45 6.11 1.79
CA ILE A 228 8.69 6.11 2.57
C ILE A 228 8.44 5.48 3.95
N TYR A 229 7.36 5.88 4.66
CA TYR A 229 7.00 5.28 5.94
C TYR A 229 6.75 3.77 5.80
N SER A 230 5.91 3.37 4.86
CA SER A 230 5.55 1.97 4.64
C SER A 230 6.75 1.12 4.23
N THR A 231 7.72 1.71 3.51
CA THR A 231 9.01 1.08 3.21
C THR A 231 9.82 0.87 4.49
N GLY A 232 9.99 1.90 5.33
CA GLY A 232 10.66 1.79 6.63
C GLY A 232 10.04 0.70 7.51
N ALA A 233 8.71 0.69 7.64
CA ALA A 233 7.95 -0.31 8.39
C ALA A 233 8.14 -1.74 7.84
N THR A 234 8.22 -1.88 6.52
CA THR A 234 8.49 -3.16 5.85
C THR A 234 9.90 -3.65 6.15
N LEU A 235 10.91 -2.80 5.99
CA LEU A 235 12.32 -3.13 6.27
C LEU A 235 12.54 -3.44 7.76
N TYR A 236 11.90 -2.70 8.65
CA TYR A 236 11.87 -3.00 10.08
C TYR A 236 11.40 -4.44 10.35
N HIS A 237 10.28 -4.84 9.75
CA HIS A 237 9.73 -6.19 9.91
C HIS A 237 10.66 -7.25 9.32
N LEU A 238 11.26 -7.02 8.17
CA LEU A 238 12.20 -7.97 7.54
C LEU A 238 13.45 -8.20 8.37
N LEU A 239 13.96 -7.17 9.06
CA LEU A 239 15.15 -7.26 9.92
C LEU A 239 14.81 -7.85 11.29
N SER A 240 13.86 -7.25 12.00
CA SER A 240 13.51 -7.67 13.37
C SER A 240 12.70 -8.96 13.41
N GLY A 241 11.96 -9.27 12.32
CA GLY A 241 10.92 -10.30 12.28
C GLY A 241 9.72 -9.97 13.16
N ILE A 242 9.61 -8.74 13.64
CA ILE A 242 8.51 -8.25 14.45
C ILE A 242 7.72 -7.26 13.61
N ARG A 243 6.42 -7.52 13.48
CA ARG A 243 5.54 -6.57 12.80
C ARG A 243 5.47 -5.27 13.60
N PRO A 244 5.63 -4.09 12.96
CA PRO A 244 5.50 -2.81 13.66
C PRO A 244 4.14 -2.65 14.35
N ALA A 245 4.14 -1.96 15.49
CA ALA A 245 2.91 -1.56 16.18
C ALA A 245 2.03 -0.68 15.26
N ARG A 246 0.74 -0.61 15.56
CA ARG A 246 -0.17 0.27 14.80
C ARG A 246 0.11 1.75 15.04
N ASP A 247 0.43 2.10 16.28
CA ASP A 247 0.89 3.42 16.62
C ASP A 247 2.39 3.51 16.35
N ALA A 248 2.79 4.43 15.48
CA ALA A 248 4.18 4.64 15.13
C ALA A 248 5.08 4.96 16.33
N ARG A 249 4.51 5.57 17.38
CA ARG A 249 5.22 5.93 18.63
C ARG A 249 5.51 4.72 19.53
N GLU A 250 4.81 3.61 19.33
CA GLU A 250 4.98 2.37 20.10
C GLU A 250 5.94 1.38 19.42
N VAL A 251 6.49 1.73 18.25
CA VAL A 251 7.45 0.87 17.56
C VAL A 251 8.77 0.89 18.31
N ALA A 252 9.17 -0.28 18.83
CA ALA A 252 10.46 -0.42 19.49
C ALA A 252 11.61 -0.19 18.49
N PRO A 253 12.67 0.54 18.85
CA PRO A 253 13.80 0.75 17.97
C PRO A 253 14.49 -0.58 17.62
N LEU A 254 15.11 -0.65 16.44
CA LEU A 254 15.98 -1.77 16.08
C LEU A 254 17.22 -1.77 17.01
N SER A 255 17.72 -2.98 17.35
CA SER A 255 18.91 -3.15 18.17
C SER A 255 20.15 -2.62 17.45
N ALA A 256 20.83 -1.63 18.06
CA ALA A 256 22.10 -1.14 17.57
C ALA A 256 23.27 -2.11 17.75
N GLU A 257 23.06 -3.22 18.48
CA GLU A 257 24.03 -4.31 18.65
C GLU A 257 23.94 -5.32 17.49
N GLU A 258 22.73 -5.49 16.93
CA GLU A 258 22.46 -6.45 15.86
C GLU A 258 22.60 -5.82 14.46
N PHE A 259 22.31 -4.53 14.34
CA PHE A 259 22.25 -3.84 13.03
C PHE A 259 23.18 -2.64 12.98
N SER A 260 23.66 -2.30 11.79
CA SER A 260 24.52 -1.14 11.63
C SER A 260 23.80 0.17 12.00
N PRO A 261 24.49 1.14 12.62
CA PRO A 261 23.89 2.43 12.99
C PRO A 261 23.22 3.14 11.82
N GLN A 262 23.75 2.97 10.61
CA GLN A 262 23.21 3.58 9.39
C GLN A 262 21.82 3.03 9.06
N ILE A 263 21.65 1.69 9.07
CA ILE A 263 20.36 1.09 8.77
C ILE A 263 19.31 1.41 9.86
N VAL A 264 19.74 1.41 11.12
CA VAL A 264 18.88 1.82 12.25
C VAL A 264 18.40 3.25 12.03
N HIS A 265 19.31 4.18 11.71
CA HIS A 265 18.98 5.58 11.45
C HIS A 265 18.03 5.75 10.26
N ILE A 266 18.30 5.07 9.14
CA ILE A 266 17.47 5.14 7.93
C ILE A 266 16.04 4.69 8.25
N ILE A 267 15.88 3.56 8.91
CA ILE A 267 14.55 3.01 9.21
C ILE A 267 13.82 3.90 10.20
N THR A 268 14.49 4.34 11.28
CA THR A 268 13.89 5.24 12.27
C THR A 268 13.40 6.53 11.60
N LYS A 269 14.24 7.16 10.78
CA LYS A 269 13.86 8.39 10.09
C LYS A 269 12.74 8.18 9.08
N SER A 270 12.72 7.06 8.35
CA SER A 270 11.63 6.75 7.42
C SER A 270 10.30 6.58 8.15
N MET A 271 10.32 6.07 9.39
CA MET A 271 9.15 5.80 10.20
C MET A 271 8.75 6.96 11.14
N GLU A 272 9.34 8.15 10.99
CA GLU A 272 8.91 9.33 11.73
C GLU A 272 7.40 9.56 11.56
N PRO A 273 6.66 9.77 12.66
CA PRO A 273 5.22 10.02 12.60
C PRO A 273 4.87 11.24 11.76
N ASN A 274 5.63 12.34 11.93
CA ASN A 274 5.49 13.54 11.12
C ASN A 274 6.11 13.33 9.73
N PRO A 275 5.32 13.41 8.63
CA PRO A 275 5.85 13.23 7.27
C PRO A 275 6.95 14.24 6.91
N ASP A 276 6.96 15.44 7.50
CA ASP A 276 7.97 16.47 7.21
C ASP A 276 9.35 16.15 7.81
N HIS A 277 9.41 15.21 8.75
CA HIS A 277 10.66 14.73 9.36
C HIS A 277 11.27 13.51 8.64
N ARG A 278 10.57 12.93 7.68
CA ARG A 278 11.06 11.80 6.85
C ARG A 278 12.04 12.27 5.78
N TYR A 279 12.40 11.37 4.86
CA TYR A 279 13.20 11.70 3.68
C TYR A 279 12.38 12.39 2.60
#